data_09df216604eecc9eaf12918cdcba4adb
#
_entry.id   09df216604eecc9eaf12918cdcba4adb
#
_cell.length_a   1.000
_cell.length_b   1.000
_cell.length_c   1.000
_cell.angle_alpha   90.00
_cell.angle_beta   90.00
_cell.angle_gamma   90.00
#
_symmetry.space_group_name_H-M   'P 1'
#
loop_
_entity.id
_entity.type
_entity.pdbx_description
1 polymer ?
#
loop_
_entity_poly.entity_id
_entity_poly.type
_entity_poly.pdbx_seq_one_letter_code
_entity_poly.pdbx_strand_id
1 'polypeptide(L)'
;LVSHRSFVKSHSNEIVKASPVKRHGTLESLLTTVRACRACDAHLPLGPRPVLQAGASARILIVGQAPGAKVHASGVPWHDRSGERLRDWMGIGPATFYDKAQIAILPMGYCYPGRAASGDLPPRRECAELWLDRLLAELPHIELTLLVGQYAQTHFLRGKGHASVTATTRAWRAYAPDIIPLPHPSPRNVAWFMANPWFNDELLPVLQHSVRKLVAAS
;
A
#
# COMPACT_ATOMS: atom_id res chain seq x y z
N LEU A 1 -11.94 -27.11 46.79
CA LEU A 1 -12.52 -26.06 45.91
C LEU A 1 -11.40 -25.12 45.46
N VAL A 2 -10.73 -25.45 44.34
CA VAL A 2 -9.70 -24.62 43.70
C VAL A 2 -10.21 -24.15 42.36
N SER A 3 -10.45 -22.84 42.28
CA SER A 3 -10.95 -22.15 41.08
C SER A 3 -9.84 -22.01 40.06
N HIS A 4 -9.93 -22.67 38.91
CA HIS A 4 -9.07 -22.44 37.75
C HIS A 4 -9.55 -21.20 36.99
N ARG A 5 -8.86 -20.09 37.14
CA ARG A 5 -8.98 -18.96 36.22
C ARG A 5 -8.11 -19.25 34.99
N SER A 6 -8.77 -19.54 33.88
CA SER A 6 -8.15 -19.60 32.56
C SER A 6 -7.72 -18.21 32.13
N PHE A 7 -6.41 -17.99 32.08
CA PHE A 7 -5.81 -16.80 31.49
C PHE A 7 -5.85 -16.96 29.96
N VAL A 8 -6.77 -16.28 29.30
CA VAL A 8 -6.73 -16.10 27.86
C VAL A 8 -5.59 -15.10 27.57
N LYS A 9 -4.47 -15.60 27.07
CA LYS A 9 -3.40 -14.75 26.55
C LYS A 9 -3.89 -14.01 25.33
N SER A 10 -4.08 -12.71 25.45
CA SER A 10 -4.21 -11.76 24.35
C SER A 10 -2.98 -11.87 23.47
N HIS A 11 -3.14 -12.35 22.24
CA HIS A 11 -2.10 -12.30 21.23
C HIS A 11 -2.04 -10.86 20.72
N SER A 12 -1.15 -10.06 21.30
CA SER A 12 -0.80 -8.75 20.79
C SER A 12 -0.31 -8.89 19.36
N ASN A 13 -1.02 -8.30 18.40
CA ASN A 13 -0.59 -8.13 17.02
C ASN A 13 0.61 -7.16 17.02
N GLU A 14 1.81 -7.66 17.21
CA GLU A 14 3.01 -6.89 16.95
C GLU A 14 3.15 -6.69 15.44
N ILE A 15 2.58 -5.59 14.97
CA ILE A 15 2.97 -4.99 13.68
C ILE A 15 4.46 -4.75 13.78
N VAL A 16 5.21 -5.20 12.77
CA VAL A 16 6.65 -5.01 12.69
C VAL A 16 6.95 -3.52 12.82
N LYS A 17 7.24 -3.07 14.04
CA LYS A 17 7.83 -1.76 14.28
C LYS A 17 9.21 -1.81 13.64
N ALA A 18 9.44 -0.94 12.67
CA ALA A 18 10.75 -0.77 12.07
C ALA A 18 11.79 -0.58 13.18
N SER A 19 12.90 -1.30 13.08
CA SER A 19 14.04 -1.10 13.97
C SER A 19 14.45 0.37 13.94
N PRO A 20 14.97 0.97 15.06
CA PRO A 20 15.32 2.37 15.10
C PRO A 20 16.45 2.67 14.11
N VAL A 21 16.07 3.10 12.90
CA VAL A 21 16.99 3.62 11.88
C VAL A 21 17.42 5.00 12.36
N LYS A 22 18.73 5.25 12.43
CA LYS A 22 19.29 6.56 12.71
C LYS A 22 18.62 7.60 11.80
N ARG A 23 17.99 8.63 12.38
CA ARG A 23 17.33 9.71 11.64
C ARG A 23 18.39 10.42 10.79
N HIS A 24 18.38 10.17 9.48
CA HIS A 24 19.21 10.84 8.50
C HIS A 24 18.35 11.82 7.70
N GLY A 25 18.20 13.06 8.17
CA GLY A 25 17.46 14.10 7.48
C GLY A 25 15.95 14.08 7.72
N THR A 26 15.25 15.05 7.15
CA THR A 26 13.78 15.15 7.16
C THR A 26 13.16 14.28 6.08
N LEU A 27 11.86 13.97 6.19
CA LEU A 27 11.09 13.29 5.12
C LEU A 27 11.32 13.96 3.75
N GLU A 28 11.33 15.28 3.68
CA GLU A 28 11.51 16.01 2.41
C GLU A 28 12.90 15.78 1.80
N SER A 29 13.96 15.73 2.61
CA SER A 29 15.30 15.41 2.11
C SER A 29 15.42 13.97 1.63
N LEU A 30 14.74 13.04 2.32
CA LEU A 30 14.67 11.64 1.91
C LEU A 30 13.88 11.49 0.60
N LEU A 31 12.73 12.15 0.47
CA LEU A 31 11.94 12.17 -0.76
C LEU A 31 12.72 12.74 -1.96
N THR A 32 13.51 13.78 -1.74
CA THR A 32 14.40 14.33 -2.77
C THR A 32 15.41 13.29 -3.22
N THR A 33 16.05 12.59 -2.29
CA THR A 33 17.01 11.51 -2.58
C THR A 33 16.37 10.36 -3.33
N VAL A 34 15.16 9.93 -2.92
CA VAL A 34 14.40 8.87 -3.60
C VAL A 34 14.06 9.28 -5.03
N ARG A 35 13.59 10.52 -5.25
CA ARG A 35 13.25 11.03 -6.59
C ARG A 35 14.47 11.11 -7.53
N ALA A 36 15.65 11.30 -6.97
CA ALA A 36 16.91 11.29 -7.71
C ALA A 36 17.51 9.89 -7.90
N CYS A 37 16.88 8.83 -7.37
CA CYS A 37 17.41 7.47 -7.42
C CYS A 37 17.59 6.96 -8.85
N ARG A 38 18.75 6.33 -9.12
CA ARG A 38 19.12 5.72 -10.40
C ARG A 38 19.60 4.26 -10.27
N ALA A 39 19.39 3.64 -9.14
CA ALA A 39 19.92 2.31 -8.84
C ALA A 39 19.53 1.22 -9.86
N CYS A 40 18.38 1.38 -10.53
CA CYS A 40 17.85 0.41 -11.50
C CYS A 40 17.90 0.91 -12.95
N ASP A 41 18.62 1.99 -13.27
CA ASP A 41 18.60 2.67 -14.58
C ASP A 41 18.76 1.69 -15.75
N ALA A 42 19.75 0.82 -15.71
CA ALA A 42 20.02 -0.17 -16.76
C ALA A 42 18.88 -1.20 -16.98
N HIS A 43 17.90 -1.26 -16.09
CA HIS A 43 16.80 -2.23 -16.13
C HIS A 43 15.42 -1.59 -16.38
N LEU A 44 15.38 -0.28 -16.59
CA LEU A 44 14.13 0.45 -16.76
C LEU A 44 13.97 0.94 -18.20
N PRO A 45 13.01 0.39 -18.98
CA PRO A 45 12.92 0.67 -20.41
C PRO A 45 12.61 2.13 -20.74
N LEU A 46 12.03 2.88 -19.81
CA LEU A 46 11.73 4.31 -19.95
C LEU A 46 12.60 5.19 -19.04
N GLY A 47 13.67 4.62 -18.51
CA GLY A 47 14.53 5.30 -17.53
C GLY A 47 13.93 5.44 -16.14
N PRO A 48 14.73 5.89 -15.15
CA PRO A 48 14.29 6.07 -13.79
C PRO A 48 13.41 7.31 -13.65
N ARG A 49 12.21 7.10 -13.12
CA ARG A 49 11.28 8.16 -12.72
C ARG A 49 10.51 7.68 -11.48
N PRO A 50 11.06 7.86 -10.28
CA PRO A 50 10.38 7.45 -9.06
C PRO A 50 9.09 8.23 -8.83
N VAL A 51 7.97 7.50 -8.67
CA VAL A 51 6.63 8.06 -8.43
C VAL A 51 6.15 7.57 -7.08
N LEU A 52 5.98 8.49 -6.14
CA LEU A 52 5.52 8.25 -4.78
C LEU A 52 4.92 9.53 -4.19
N GLN A 53 4.16 9.39 -3.12
CA GLN A 53 3.59 10.49 -2.35
C GLN A 53 3.75 10.21 -0.87
N ALA A 54 4.23 11.19 -0.08
CA ALA A 54 4.28 11.06 1.37
C ALA A 54 4.28 12.45 2.04
N GLY A 55 3.66 12.51 3.19
CA GLY A 55 3.71 13.62 4.13
C GLY A 55 3.76 13.08 5.56
N ALA A 56 4.50 13.72 6.44
CA ALA A 56 4.76 13.19 7.79
C ALA A 56 3.49 13.02 8.64
N SER A 57 2.43 13.80 8.36
CA SER A 57 1.13 13.72 9.04
C SER A 57 0.17 12.70 8.44
N ALA A 58 0.55 12.00 7.35
CA ALA A 58 -0.33 11.03 6.71
C ALA A 58 -0.76 9.93 7.70
N ARG A 59 -2.06 9.63 7.68
CA ARG A 59 -2.66 8.59 8.54
C ARG A 59 -3.02 7.33 7.75
N ILE A 60 -3.09 7.42 6.43
CA ILE A 60 -3.37 6.28 5.55
C ILE A 60 -2.16 6.02 4.66
N LEU A 61 -1.71 4.78 4.59
CA LEU A 61 -0.67 4.31 3.68
C LEU A 61 -1.28 3.41 2.60
N ILE A 62 -0.99 3.69 1.35
CA ILE A 62 -1.32 2.82 0.22
C ILE A 62 -0.04 2.21 -0.32
N VAL A 63 0.04 0.88 -0.28
CA VAL A 63 1.16 0.12 -0.85
C VAL A 63 0.67 -0.65 -2.07
N GLY A 64 1.19 -0.31 -3.24
CA GLY A 64 0.90 -1.00 -4.51
C GLY A 64 2.12 -1.74 -5.05
N GLN A 65 2.03 -2.18 -6.31
CA GLN A 65 3.11 -2.89 -7.00
C GLN A 65 4.22 -1.93 -7.46
N ALA A 66 3.96 -1.17 -8.50
CA ALA A 66 4.86 -0.20 -9.14
C ALA A 66 4.03 0.72 -10.05
N PRO A 67 4.57 1.88 -10.47
CA PRO A 67 3.94 2.71 -11.49
C PRO A 67 3.73 1.94 -12.79
N GLY A 68 2.55 2.04 -13.39
CA GLY A 68 2.31 1.62 -14.77
C GLY A 68 2.80 2.69 -15.77
N ALA A 69 2.77 2.39 -17.07
CA ALA A 69 3.25 3.32 -18.10
C ALA A 69 2.57 4.70 -18.07
N LYS A 70 1.25 4.76 -17.80
CA LYS A 70 0.51 6.03 -17.68
C LYS A 70 0.94 6.83 -16.47
N VAL A 71 1.14 6.16 -15.34
CA VAL A 71 1.63 6.77 -14.11
C VAL A 71 3.08 7.25 -14.28
N HIS A 72 3.92 6.47 -14.96
CA HIS A 72 5.26 6.91 -15.34
C HIS A 72 5.21 8.18 -16.18
N ALA A 73 4.37 8.23 -17.21
CA ALA A 73 4.26 9.40 -18.09
C ALA A 73 3.76 10.65 -17.35
N SER A 74 2.78 10.54 -16.46
CA SER A 74 2.23 11.67 -15.70
C SER A 74 3.12 12.09 -14.52
N GLY A 75 3.82 11.13 -13.89
CA GLY A 75 4.52 11.33 -12.62
C GLY A 75 3.59 11.44 -11.40
N VAL A 76 2.30 11.17 -11.56
CA VAL A 76 1.30 11.22 -10.50
C VAL A 76 0.87 9.80 -10.12
N PRO A 77 1.01 9.37 -8.85
CA PRO A 77 0.67 8.01 -8.45
C PRO A 77 -0.81 7.71 -8.68
N TRP A 78 -1.11 6.49 -9.17
CA TRP A 78 -2.49 6.06 -9.44
C TRP A 78 -3.28 6.97 -10.41
N HIS A 79 -2.59 7.68 -11.32
CA HIS A 79 -3.23 8.52 -12.35
C HIS A 79 -3.64 7.69 -13.57
N ASP A 80 -4.50 6.70 -13.33
CA ASP A 80 -5.03 5.77 -14.33
C ASP A 80 -6.39 5.20 -13.88
N ARG A 81 -7.00 4.33 -14.71
CA ARG A 81 -8.28 3.67 -14.41
C ARG A 81 -8.23 2.81 -13.14
N SER A 82 -7.07 2.26 -12.79
CA SER A 82 -6.92 1.51 -11.54
C SER A 82 -7.01 2.44 -10.33
N GLY A 83 -6.41 3.62 -10.44
CA GLY A 83 -6.50 4.65 -9.41
C GLY A 83 -7.89 5.24 -9.27
N GLU A 84 -8.64 5.42 -10.35
CA GLU A 84 -10.06 5.81 -10.32
C GLU A 84 -10.84 4.81 -9.46
N ARG A 85 -10.74 3.52 -9.78
CA ARG A 85 -11.42 2.46 -9.02
C ARG A 85 -10.95 2.38 -7.56
N LEU A 86 -9.68 2.59 -7.28
CA LEU A 86 -9.18 2.60 -5.90
C LEU A 86 -9.80 3.75 -5.09
N ARG A 87 -9.92 4.93 -5.67
CA ARG A 87 -10.62 6.07 -5.03
C ARG A 87 -12.10 5.76 -4.77
N ASP A 88 -12.78 5.13 -5.74
CA ASP A 88 -14.17 4.69 -5.56
C ASP A 88 -14.30 3.69 -4.41
N TRP A 89 -13.38 2.73 -4.29
CA TRP A 89 -13.35 1.77 -3.18
C TRP A 89 -13.14 2.45 -1.82
N MET A 90 -12.28 3.46 -1.80
CA MET A 90 -12.01 4.25 -0.59
C MET A 90 -13.13 5.24 -0.27
N GLY A 91 -14.03 5.52 -1.21
CA GLY A 91 -15.13 6.49 -1.05
C GLY A 91 -14.64 7.95 -0.94
N ILE A 92 -13.54 8.29 -1.61
CA ILE A 92 -12.93 9.63 -1.58
C ILE A 92 -12.63 10.16 -2.98
N GLY A 93 -12.66 11.48 -3.12
CA GLY A 93 -12.30 12.16 -4.35
C GLY A 93 -10.79 12.38 -4.54
N PRO A 94 -10.40 12.88 -5.73
CA PRO A 94 -8.99 13.16 -6.04
C PRO A 94 -8.34 14.15 -5.07
N ALA A 95 -9.05 15.18 -4.61
CA ALA A 95 -8.50 16.17 -3.70
C ALA A 95 -7.96 15.53 -2.40
N THR A 96 -8.74 14.68 -1.76
CA THR A 96 -8.33 13.93 -0.56
C THR A 96 -7.25 12.88 -0.88
N PHE A 97 -7.40 12.15 -2.00
CA PHE A 97 -6.47 11.09 -2.38
C PHE A 97 -5.06 11.61 -2.62
N TYR A 98 -4.92 12.80 -3.20
CA TYR A 98 -3.63 13.42 -3.49
C TYR A 98 -3.15 14.39 -2.41
N ASP A 99 -3.91 14.55 -1.33
CA ASP A 99 -3.43 15.28 -0.16
C ASP A 99 -2.40 14.45 0.61
N LYS A 100 -1.13 14.81 0.45
CA LYS A 100 -0.02 14.14 1.11
C LYS A 100 -0.05 14.23 2.65
N ALA A 101 -0.80 15.19 3.20
CA ALA A 101 -0.96 15.30 4.64
C ALA A 101 -1.88 14.20 5.21
N GLN A 102 -2.73 13.61 4.37
CA GLN A 102 -3.68 12.57 4.77
C GLN A 102 -3.28 11.18 4.27
N ILE A 103 -2.74 11.09 3.05
CA ILE A 103 -2.48 9.82 2.36
C ILE A 103 -1.03 9.75 1.87
N ALA A 104 -0.31 8.73 2.31
CA ALA A 104 0.97 8.32 1.76
C ALA A 104 0.77 7.19 0.74
N ILE A 105 1.51 7.23 -0.36
CA ILE A 105 1.50 6.23 -1.44
C ILE A 105 2.93 5.79 -1.69
N LEU A 106 3.27 4.60 -1.21
CA LEU A 106 4.60 4.01 -1.30
C LEU A 106 4.50 2.63 -2.00
N PRO A 107 4.61 2.56 -3.34
CA PRO A 107 4.60 1.26 -4.04
C PRO A 107 5.87 0.46 -3.72
N MET A 108 5.82 -0.86 -3.92
CA MET A 108 6.98 -1.75 -3.73
C MET A 108 8.14 -1.43 -4.68
N GLY A 109 7.85 -0.90 -5.87
CA GLY A 109 8.82 -0.32 -6.80
C GLY A 109 8.40 1.09 -7.19
N TYR A 110 9.30 2.06 -7.18
CA TYR A 110 8.96 3.47 -7.45
C TYR A 110 9.02 3.86 -8.92
N CYS A 111 9.64 3.05 -9.77
CA CYS A 111 9.73 3.29 -11.20
C CYS A 111 8.92 2.25 -12.00
N TYR A 112 8.52 2.62 -13.21
CA TYR A 112 7.89 1.68 -14.15
C TYR A 112 8.88 0.58 -14.56
N PRO A 113 8.62 -0.68 -14.23
CA PRO A 113 9.58 -1.77 -14.48
C PRO A 113 9.60 -2.28 -15.91
N GLY A 114 8.64 -1.85 -16.74
CA GLY A 114 8.44 -2.37 -18.07
C GLY A 114 7.24 -3.30 -18.19
N ARG A 115 6.99 -3.79 -19.39
CA ARG A 115 5.84 -4.63 -19.75
C ARG A 115 6.27 -6.07 -20.00
N ALA A 116 5.51 -7.03 -19.50
CA ALA A 116 5.55 -8.44 -19.86
C ALA A 116 4.39 -8.81 -20.80
N ALA A 117 4.32 -10.05 -21.26
CA ALA A 117 3.27 -10.54 -22.13
C ALA A 117 1.86 -10.41 -21.49
N SER A 118 1.75 -10.59 -20.18
CA SER A 118 0.47 -10.59 -19.44
C SER A 118 0.26 -9.40 -18.50
N GLY A 119 1.03 -8.32 -18.62
CA GLY A 119 0.92 -7.16 -17.73
C GLY A 119 2.23 -6.42 -17.57
N ASP A 120 2.37 -5.68 -16.48
CA ASP A 120 3.63 -5.05 -16.14
C ASP A 120 4.57 -6.04 -15.45
N LEU A 121 5.86 -5.85 -15.62
CA LEU A 121 6.89 -6.64 -14.94
C LEU A 121 6.78 -6.47 -13.40
N PRO A 122 7.35 -7.42 -12.64
CA PRO A 122 7.49 -7.28 -11.19
C PRO A 122 8.18 -5.98 -10.78
N PRO A 123 7.85 -5.43 -9.60
CA PRO A 123 8.58 -4.29 -9.06
C PRO A 123 10.05 -4.66 -8.84
N ARG A 124 10.94 -3.71 -9.03
CA ARG A 124 12.37 -3.91 -8.72
C ARG A 124 12.55 -4.05 -7.22
N ARG A 125 13.21 -5.14 -6.79
CA ARG A 125 13.44 -5.44 -5.36
C ARG A 125 14.27 -4.38 -4.68
N GLU A 126 15.24 -3.83 -5.39
CA GLU A 126 16.15 -2.79 -4.91
C GLU A 126 15.41 -1.57 -4.33
N CYS A 127 14.23 -1.26 -4.85
CA CYS A 127 13.44 -0.12 -4.35
C CYS A 127 12.99 -0.32 -2.89
N ALA A 128 12.40 -1.49 -2.57
CA ALA A 128 11.96 -1.77 -1.21
C ALA A 128 13.16 -1.88 -0.25
N GLU A 129 14.24 -2.55 -0.67
CA GLU A 129 15.46 -2.72 0.13
C GLU A 129 16.15 -1.39 0.46
N LEU A 130 16.22 -0.46 -0.50
CA LEU A 130 16.91 0.82 -0.33
C LEU A 130 16.07 1.85 0.43
N TRP A 131 14.75 1.86 0.23
CA TRP A 131 13.96 3.04 0.55
C TRP A 131 12.77 2.81 1.46
N LEU A 132 12.11 1.61 1.41
CA LEU A 132 10.81 1.43 2.03
C LEU A 132 10.86 1.62 3.55
N ASP A 133 11.75 0.92 4.24
CA ASP A 133 11.85 1.02 5.71
C ASP A 133 12.24 2.42 6.17
N ARG A 134 13.10 3.09 5.39
CA ARG A 134 13.51 4.48 5.67
C ARG A 134 12.34 5.45 5.54
N LEU A 135 11.51 5.30 4.50
CA LEU A 135 10.32 6.12 4.30
C LEU A 135 9.25 5.84 5.35
N LEU A 136 9.04 4.57 5.71
CA LEU A 136 8.08 4.20 6.75
C LEU A 136 8.46 4.77 8.13
N ALA A 137 9.76 4.84 8.44
CA ALA A 137 10.24 5.43 9.69
C ALA A 137 9.92 6.94 9.81
N GLU A 138 9.72 7.64 8.68
CA GLU A 138 9.34 9.05 8.64
C GLU A 138 7.80 9.27 8.60
N LEU A 139 7.01 8.20 8.73
CA LEU A 139 5.54 8.23 8.70
C LEU A 139 4.95 7.69 10.02
N PRO A 140 5.18 8.37 11.16
CA PRO A 140 4.84 7.85 12.48
C PRO A 140 3.32 7.81 12.77
N HIS A 141 2.50 8.48 11.95
CA HIS A 141 1.07 8.65 12.18
C HIS A 141 0.18 7.70 11.34
N ILE A 142 0.77 6.75 10.60
CA ILE A 142 -0.02 5.78 9.83
C ILE A 142 -0.84 4.90 10.79
N GLU A 143 -2.16 4.92 10.59
CA GLU A 143 -3.14 4.13 11.33
C GLU A 143 -3.82 3.07 10.46
N LEU A 144 -3.87 3.28 9.14
CA LEU A 144 -4.45 2.33 8.20
C LEU A 144 -3.50 2.10 7.03
N THR A 145 -3.16 0.84 6.76
CA THR A 145 -2.37 0.44 5.60
C THR A 145 -3.20 -0.38 4.63
N LEU A 146 -3.31 0.07 3.39
CA LEU A 146 -3.96 -0.64 2.29
C LEU A 146 -2.92 -1.40 1.47
N LEU A 147 -2.96 -2.74 1.50
CA LEU A 147 -2.04 -3.61 0.77
C LEU A 147 -2.66 -4.05 -0.56
N VAL A 148 -2.33 -3.35 -1.64
CA VAL A 148 -2.96 -3.50 -2.95
C VAL A 148 -2.18 -4.49 -3.82
N GLY A 149 -2.71 -5.70 -3.97
CA GLY A 149 -2.15 -6.76 -4.81
C GLY A 149 -1.06 -7.60 -4.13
N GLN A 150 -0.57 -8.59 -4.87
CA GLN A 150 0.29 -9.65 -4.36
C GLN A 150 1.58 -9.13 -3.71
N TYR A 151 2.31 -8.24 -4.37
CA TYR A 151 3.64 -7.82 -3.92
C TYR A 151 3.59 -7.10 -2.57
N ALA A 152 2.61 -6.21 -2.38
CA ALA A 152 2.39 -5.53 -1.12
C ALA A 152 1.98 -6.52 -0.02
N GLN A 153 1.02 -7.41 -0.29
CA GLN A 153 0.56 -8.42 0.67
C GLN A 153 1.69 -9.36 1.08
N THR A 154 2.48 -9.88 0.13
CA THR A 154 3.58 -10.79 0.42
C THR A 154 4.64 -10.13 1.29
N HIS A 155 5.01 -8.89 0.99
CA HIS A 155 6.04 -8.17 1.74
C HIS A 155 5.59 -7.83 3.16
N PHE A 156 4.43 -7.23 3.31
CA PHE A 156 3.98 -6.71 4.61
C PHE A 156 3.43 -7.80 5.54
N LEU A 157 2.80 -8.83 4.99
CA LEU A 157 2.24 -9.91 5.81
C LEU A 157 3.27 -11.00 6.20
N ARG A 158 4.44 -11.05 5.56
CA ARG A 158 5.60 -11.91 5.94
C ARG A 158 5.20 -13.33 6.35
N GLY A 159 4.50 -14.05 5.49
CA GLY A 159 4.04 -15.42 5.76
C GLY A 159 2.75 -15.54 6.56
N LYS A 160 2.18 -14.43 7.05
CA LYS A 160 0.82 -14.40 7.65
C LYS A 160 -0.28 -14.26 6.57
N GLY A 161 0.08 -14.11 5.31
CA GLY A 161 -0.85 -14.11 4.18
C GLY A 161 -1.28 -15.54 3.82
N HIS A 162 -2.36 -15.64 3.06
CA HIS A 162 -2.86 -16.92 2.54
C HIS A 162 -2.24 -17.24 1.17
N ALA A 163 -2.54 -18.42 0.64
CA ALA A 163 -1.96 -18.95 -0.61
C ALA A 163 -2.25 -18.10 -1.87
N SER A 164 -3.22 -17.19 -1.81
CA SER A 164 -3.55 -16.29 -2.92
C SER A 164 -4.00 -14.93 -2.44
N VAL A 165 -3.93 -13.92 -3.33
CA VAL A 165 -4.49 -12.58 -3.09
C VAL A 165 -5.97 -12.66 -2.71
N THR A 166 -6.75 -13.50 -3.38
CA THR A 166 -8.18 -13.70 -3.08
C THR A 166 -8.39 -14.21 -1.67
N ALA A 167 -7.66 -15.26 -1.28
CA ALA A 167 -7.79 -15.85 0.06
C ALA A 167 -7.34 -14.87 1.16
N THR A 168 -6.24 -14.14 0.93
CA THR A 168 -5.75 -13.11 1.85
C THR A 168 -6.76 -11.97 1.97
N THR A 169 -7.31 -11.50 0.84
CA THR A 169 -8.34 -10.45 0.86
C THR A 169 -9.62 -10.94 1.55
N ARG A 170 -10.05 -12.19 1.33
CA ARG A 170 -11.23 -12.77 2.00
C ARG A 170 -11.07 -12.81 3.52
N ALA A 171 -9.85 -13.03 3.99
CA ALA A 171 -9.50 -13.06 5.40
C ALA A 171 -9.20 -11.68 6.01
N TRP A 172 -9.61 -10.58 5.35
CA TRP A 172 -9.27 -9.20 5.75
C TRP A 172 -9.54 -8.89 7.23
N ARG A 173 -10.57 -9.52 7.85
CA ARG A 173 -10.90 -9.30 9.26
C ARG A 173 -9.76 -9.70 10.21
N ALA A 174 -8.89 -10.62 9.79
CA ALA A 174 -7.75 -11.05 10.60
C ALA A 174 -6.62 -10.00 10.66
N TYR A 175 -6.67 -9.01 9.77
CA TYR A 175 -5.66 -7.93 9.67
C TYR A 175 -6.22 -6.56 10.07
N ALA A 176 -7.53 -6.39 10.02
CA ALA A 176 -8.19 -5.15 10.42
C ALA A 176 -8.06 -4.90 11.94
N PRO A 177 -8.12 -3.64 12.41
CA PRO A 177 -8.41 -2.43 11.62
C PRO A 177 -7.18 -1.81 10.92
N ASP A 178 -5.96 -2.19 11.29
CA ASP A 178 -4.72 -1.50 10.91
C ASP A 178 -4.28 -1.78 9.48
N ILE A 179 -4.64 -2.97 8.97
CA ILE A 179 -4.29 -3.42 7.61
C ILE A 179 -5.54 -3.92 6.90
N ILE A 180 -5.73 -3.47 5.65
CA ILE A 180 -6.75 -4.02 4.76
C ILE A 180 -6.07 -4.50 3.47
N PRO A 181 -5.97 -5.83 3.26
CA PRO A 181 -5.49 -6.39 2.01
C PRO A 181 -6.56 -6.25 0.91
N LEU A 182 -6.15 -5.75 -0.26
CA LEU A 182 -7.03 -5.51 -1.41
C LEU A 182 -6.50 -6.24 -2.64
N PRO A 183 -7.37 -6.70 -3.56
CA PRO A 183 -6.95 -7.12 -4.87
C PRO A 183 -6.46 -5.91 -5.66
N HIS A 184 -5.76 -6.14 -6.78
CA HIS A 184 -5.39 -5.01 -7.64
C HIS A 184 -6.64 -4.46 -8.36
N PRO A 185 -6.88 -3.13 -8.34
CA PRO A 185 -8.08 -2.49 -8.93
C PRO A 185 -8.06 -2.41 -10.46
N SER A 186 -7.28 -3.26 -11.12
CA SER A 186 -7.17 -3.28 -12.58
C SER A 186 -8.51 -3.52 -13.25
N PRO A 187 -8.82 -2.81 -14.35
CA PRO A 187 -9.97 -3.13 -15.20
C PRO A 187 -10.00 -4.57 -15.72
N ARG A 188 -8.83 -5.25 -15.76
CA ARG A 188 -8.74 -6.66 -16.17
C ARG A 188 -9.36 -7.64 -15.17
N ASN A 189 -9.58 -7.21 -13.93
CA ASN A 189 -10.11 -8.05 -12.85
C ASN A 189 -11.63 -8.03 -12.74
N VAL A 190 -12.38 -7.58 -13.77
CA VAL A 190 -13.85 -7.50 -13.73
C VAL A 190 -14.49 -8.85 -13.39
N ALA A 191 -14.05 -9.93 -14.04
CA ALA A 191 -14.56 -11.28 -13.76
C ALA A 191 -14.32 -11.70 -12.30
N TRP A 192 -13.19 -11.29 -11.70
CA TRP A 192 -12.91 -11.54 -10.29
C TRP A 192 -13.93 -10.83 -9.39
N PHE A 193 -14.25 -9.56 -9.66
CA PHE A 193 -15.22 -8.80 -8.85
C PHE A 193 -16.63 -9.40 -8.95
N MET A 194 -17.03 -9.86 -10.15
CA MET A 194 -18.31 -10.55 -10.34
C MET A 194 -18.38 -11.88 -9.57
N ALA A 195 -17.28 -12.61 -9.51
CA ALA A 195 -17.19 -13.89 -8.77
C ALA A 195 -17.05 -13.71 -7.25
N ASN A 196 -16.81 -12.49 -6.76
CA ASN A 196 -16.56 -12.21 -5.35
C ASN A 196 -17.44 -11.06 -4.83
N PRO A 197 -18.78 -11.17 -4.83
CA PRO A 197 -19.70 -10.11 -4.41
C PRO A 197 -19.46 -9.64 -2.97
N TRP A 198 -19.01 -10.52 -2.09
CA TRP A 198 -18.64 -10.21 -0.71
C TRP A 198 -17.64 -9.06 -0.60
N PHE A 199 -16.82 -8.85 -1.61
CA PHE A 199 -15.85 -7.74 -1.63
C PHE A 199 -16.58 -6.39 -1.57
N ASN A 200 -17.64 -6.24 -2.38
CA ASN A 200 -18.48 -5.04 -2.37
C ASN A 200 -19.38 -4.97 -1.13
N ASP A 201 -19.95 -6.11 -0.74
CA ASP A 201 -21.02 -6.15 0.26
C ASP A 201 -20.48 -6.11 1.70
N GLU A 202 -19.29 -6.66 1.94
CA GLU A 202 -18.72 -6.80 3.27
C GLU A 202 -17.48 -5.92 3.49
N LEU A 203 -16.52 -5.93 2.55
CA LEU A 203 -15.23 -5.26 2.75
C LEU A 203 -15.30 -3.77 2.45
N LEU A 204 -15.86 -3.37 1.29
CA LEU A 204 -15.86 -1.96 0.89
C LEU A 204 -16.59 -1.04 1.88
N PRO A 205 -17.73 -1.38 2.50
CA PRO A 205 -18.34 -0.53 3.51
C PRO A 205 -17.43 -0.28 4.71
N VAL A 206 -16.70 -1.30 5.15
CA VAL A 206 -15.74 -1.17 6.27
C VAL A 206 -14.53 -0.32 5.87
N LEU A 207 -13.99 -0.54 4.68
CA LEU A 207 -12.90 0.28 4.14
C LEU A 207 -13.30 1.76 4.08
N GLN A 208 -14.46 2.05 3.49
CA GLN A 208 -14.97 3.43 3.37
C GLN A 208 -15.22 4.07 4.73
N HIS A 209 -15.75 3.31 5.68
CA HIS A 209 -15.93 3.81 7.06
C HIS A 209 -14.59 4.16 7.70
N SER A 210 -13.61 3.26 7.62
CA SER A 210 -12.27 3.47 8.17
C SER A 210 -11.57 4.67 7.54
N VAL A 211 -11.63 4.80 6.21
CA VAL A 211 -11.06 5.94 5.49
C VAL A 211 -11.72 7.25 5.93
N ARG A 212 -13.07 7.33 5.92
CA ARG A 212 -13.79 8.54 6.35
C ARG A 212 -13.41 8.99 7.75
N LYS A 213 -13.30 8.07 8.70
CA LYS A 213 -12.88 8.38 10.07
C LYS A 213 -11.50 9.04 10.14
N LEU A 214 -10.57 8.60 9.29
CA LEU A 214 -9.19 9.09 9.30
C LEU A 214 -9.04 10.43 8.56
N VAL A 215 -9.74 10.63 7.44
CA VAL A 215 -9.66 11.88 6.67
C VAL A 215 -10.50 13.02 7.27
N ALA A 216 -11.56 12.72 8.01
CA ALA A 216 -12.41 13.75 8.66
C ALA A 216 -11.80 14.30 9.97
N ALA A 217 -10.81 13.63 10.53
CA ALA A 217 -10.13 14.02 11.77
C ALA A 217 -8.85 14.84 11.54
N SER A 218 -8.66 15.34 10.31
CA SER A 218 -7.47 16.10 9.87
C SER A 218 -7.72 17.60 9.90
#